data_67878e52b24fbe295a0114e05b5deac4
#
_entry.id   67878e52b24fbe295a0114e05b5deac4
#
_cell.length_a   1.000
_cell.length_b   1.000
_cell.length_c   1.000
_cell.angle_alpha   90.00
_cell.angle_beta   90.00
_cell.angle_gamma   90.00
#
_symmetry.space_group_name_H-M   'P 1'
#
loop_
_entity.id
_entity.type
_entity.pdbx_description
1 polymer ?
#
loop_
_entity_poly.entity_id
_entity_poly.type
_entity_poly.pdbx_seq_one_letter_code
_entity_poly.pdbx_strand_id
1 'polypeptide(L)'
;MLRRTLFNLLVPATLLLGLAPALAESRLALVIGQSAYKSVPALPNPANDAKAMSQLLTESGFAVTAASDLSQAQLRDKISEFAGQVAAKGADTVALVFYAGHGLQIDGENYLVPIDVDPKREADIPIQAVRLNDILNTLTSAPSRLRILMLAACRNNPFGDISKSAGGGLALVDATFGAP
;
A
#
# COMPACT_ATOMS: atom_id res chain seq x y z
N MET A 1 85.70 -15.90 4.15
CA MET A 1 84.72 -14.93 4.79
C MET A 1 83.53 -14.84 3.83
N LEU A 2 82.44 -15.51 4.14
CA LEU A 2 81.28 -15.62 3.28
C LEU A 2 80.10 -14.80 3.88
N ARG A 3 79.77 -13.62 3.32
CA ARG A 3 78.67 -12.75 3.76
C ARG A 3 77.38 -13.33 3.16
N ARG A 4 76.46 -13.88 3.98
CA ARG A 4 75.09 -14.22 3.68
C ARG A 4 74.26 -12.97 3.72
N THR A 5 73.75 -12.51 2.59
CA THR A 5 72.69 -11.50 2.45
C THR A 5 71.36 -12.15 2.59
N LEU A 6 70.63 -11.86 3.69
CA LEU A 6 69.22 -12.23 3.88
C LEU A 6 68.34 -11.27 3.11
N PHE A 7 67.64 -11.81 2.11
CA PHE A 7 66.64 -11.09 1.34
C PHE A 7 65.29 -11.24 2.05
N ASN A 8 64.84 -10.18 2.74
CA ASN A 8 63.51 -10.16 3.34
C ASN A 8 62.47 -9.97 2.23
N LEU A 9 61.68 -11.02 1.93
CA LEU A 9 60.51 -10.95 1.07
C LEU A 9 59.36 -10.35 1.87
N LEU A 10 59.08 -9.07 1.68
CA LEU A 10 57.81 -8.44 2.13
C LEU A 10 56.68 -8.92 1.22
N VAL A 11 55.79 -9.78 1.73
CA VAL A 11 54.54 -10.13 1.11
C VAL A 11 53.51 -9.04 1.42
N PRO A 12 52.95 -8.29 0.45
CA PRO A 12 51.91 -7.35 0.72
C PRO A 12 50.64 -8.12 1.06
N ALA A 13 50.14 -7.99 2.28
CA ALA A 13 48.81 -8.46 2.67
C ALA A 13 47.74 -7.61 1.96
N THR A 14 47.24 -8.10 0.84
CA THR A 14 46.07 -7.51 0.17
C THR A 14 44.86 -7.70 1.03
N LEU A 15 44.43 -6.60 1.65
CA LEU A 15 43.16 -6.51 2.42
C LEU A 15 42.01 -6.60 1.43
N LEU A 16 41.44 -7.77 1.25
CA LEU A 16 40.15 -7.98 0.53
C LEU A 16 39.06 -7.39 1.41
N LEU A 17 38.76 -6.10 1.25
CA LEU A 17 37.47 -5.53 1.72
C LEU A 17 36.36 -6.23 0.97
N GLY A 18 35.69 -7.16 1.63
CA GLY A 18 34.46 -7.77 1.11
C GLY A 18 33.42 -6.67 0.92
N LEU A 19 33.14 -6.31 -0.35
CA LEU A 19 31.94 -5.56 -0.70
C LEU A 19 30.75 -6.48 -0.35
N ALA A 20 30.17 -6.30 0.84
CA ALA A 20 28.85 -6.84 1.09
C ALA A 20 27.90 -6.23 0.04
N PRO A 21 27.11 -7.02 -0.69
CA PRO A 21 26.12 -6.46 -1.59
C PRO A 21 25.18 -5.60 -0.76
N ALA A 22 25.15 -4.30 -1.04
CA ALA A 22 24.10 -3.43 -0.53
C ALA A 22 22.79 -4.02 -1.07
N LEU A 23 21.97 -4.62 -0.20
CA LEU A 23 20.64 -5.07 -0.58
C LEU A 23 19.90 -3.83 -1.04
N ALA A 24 19.64 -3.75 -2.33
CA ALA A 24 18.88 -2.64 -2.90
C ALA A 24 17.50 -2.63 -2.25
N GLU A 25 17.09 -1.47 -1.71
CA GLU A 25 15.76 -1.25 -1.15
C GLU A 25 14.69 -1.68 -2.16
N SER A 26 13.84 -2.62 -1.76
CA SER A 26 12.70 -3.04 -2.59
C SER A 26 11.56 -2.04 -2.44
N ARG A 27 11.03 -1.55 -3.55
CA ARG A 27 9.89 -0.61 -3.58
C ARG A 27 8.72 -1.25 -4.30
N LEU A 28 7.64 -1.51 -3.57
CA LEU A 28 6.42 -2.12 -4.10
C LEU A 28 5.26 -1.15 -3.95
N ALA A 29 4.41 -1.07 -4.97
CA ALA A 29 3.19 -0.27 -4.91
C ALA A 29 1.98 -1.05 -5.43
N LEU A 30 0.87 -0.93 -4.72
CA LEU A 30 -0.46 -1.33 -5.16
C LEU A 30 -1.27 -0.07 -5.44
N VAL A 31 -1.74 0.09 -6.68
CA VAL A 31 -2.51 1.25 -7.12
C VAL A 31 -3.90 0.79 -7.52
N ILE A 32 -4.93 1.33 -6.85
CA ILE A 32 -6.33 0.93 -7.03
C ILE A 32 -7.16 2.14 -7.44
N GLY A 33 -7.89 2.01 -8.56
CA GLY A 33 -8.87 3.00 -9.03
C GLY A 33 -10.26 2.38 -9.11
N GLN A 34 -11.24 2.93 -8.36
CA GLN A 34 -12.62 2.47 -8.35
C GLN A 34 -13.52 3.51 -9.01
N SER A 35 -14.00 3.24 -10.21
CA SER A 35 -14.77 4.16 -11.05
C SER A 35 -16.17 3.63 -11.40
N ALA A 36 -16.29 2.36 -11.78
CA ALA A 36 -17.48 1.77 -12.37
C ALA A 36 -18.41 1.16 -11.32
N TYR A 37 -18.86 1.97 -10.37
CA TYR A 37 -19.81 1.55 -9.33
C TYR A 37 -21.15 1.14 -9.91
N LYS A 38 -21.77 0.09 -9.33
CA LYS A 38 -23.02 -0.49 -9.85
C LYS A 38 -24.26 0.14 -9.24
N SER A 39 -24.23 0.49 -7.96
CA SER A 39 -25.40 0.94 -7.19
C SER A 39 -25.24 2.33 -6.58
N VAL A 40 -24.10 2.98 -6.78
CA VAL A 40 -23.86 4.36 -6.39
C VAL A 40 -23.28 5.14 -7.58
N PRO A 41 -23.24 6.48 -7.55
CA PRO A 41 -22.73 7.27 -8.67
C PRO A 41 -21.32 6.85 -9.09
N ALA A 42 -21.13 6.61 -10.38
CA ALA A 42 -19.81 6.37 -10.98
C ALA A 42 -18.94 7.61 -10.84
N LEU A 43 -17.63 7.38 -10.71
CA LEU A 43 -16.64 8.45 -10.59
C LEU A 43 -15.76 8.49 -11.84
N PRO A 44 -15.66 9.65 -12.53
CA PRO A 44 -14.87 9.76 -13.76
C PRO A 44 -13.35 9.79 -13.52
N ASN A 45 -12.90 10.26 -12.35
CA ASN A 45 -11.49 10.57 -12.10
C ASN A 45 -10.64 9.41 -11.56
N PRO A 46 -11.13 8.48 -10.73
CA PRO A 46 -10.26 7.47 -10.08
C PRO A 46 -9.43 6.63 -11.04
N ALA A 47 -9.95 6.30 -12.22
CA ALA A 47 -9.20 5.56 -13.23
C ALA A 47 -8.02 6.39 -13.78
N ASN A 48 -8.21 7.70 -14.00
CA ASN A 48 -7.16 8.60 -14.45
C ASN A 48 -6.12 8.84 -13.35
N ASP A 49 -6.57 9.02 -12.11
CA ASP A 49 -5.69 9.22 -10.94
C ASP A 49 -4.82 7.98 -10.71
N ALA A 50 -5.40 6.78 -10.78
CA ALA A 50 -4.68 5.52 -10.66
C ALA A 50 -3.64 5.34 -11.78
N LYS A 51 -3.99 5.71 -13.03
CA LYS A 51 -3.07 5.67 -14.16
C LYS A 51 -1.89 6.62 -13.96
N ALA A 52 -2.16 7.88 -13.60
CA ALA A 52 -1.13 8.89 -13.36
C ALA A 52 -0.21 8.48 -12.20
N MET A 53 -0.78 7.99 -11.09
CA MET A 53 -0.02 7.51 -9.94
C MET A 53 0.83 6.30 -10.29
N SER A 54 0.32 5.35 -11.08
CA SER A 54 1.09 4.20 -11.55
C SER A 54 2.32 4.60 -12.36
N GLN A 55 2.18 5.58 -13.25
CA GLN A 55 3.28 6.12 -14.03
C GLN A 55 4.33 6.77 -13.13
N LEU A 56 3.90 7.68 -12.25
CA LEU A 56 4.78 8.39 -11.31
C LEU A 56 5.57 7.43 -10.42
N LEU A 57 4.90 6.41 -9.87
CA LEU A 57 5.54 5.43 -9.00
C LEU A 57 6.52 4.53 -9.77
N THR A 58 6.19 4.14 -11.01
CA THR A 58 7.10 3.39 -11.87
C THR A 58 8.37 4.19 -12.16
N GLU A 59 8.23 5.47 -12.53
CA GLU A 59 9.35 6.39 -12.76
C GLU A 59 10.18 6.62 -11.48
N SER A 60 9.54 6.50 -10.31
CA SER A 60 10.18 6.59 -8.98
C SER A 60 10.81 5.27 -8.52
N GLY A 61 10.85 4.24 -9.36
CA GLY A 61 11.51 2.97 -9.10
C GLY A 61 10.69 1.98 -8.28
N PHE A 62 9.36 2.14 -8.21
CA PHE A 62 8.48 1.15 -7.61
C PHE A 62 8.11 0.05 -8.63
N ALA A 63 8.07 -1.19 -8.16
CA ALA A 63 7.36 -2.25 -8.86
C ALA A 63 5.86 -2.09 -8.58
N VAL A 64 5.10 -1.66 -9.59
CA VAL A 64 3.70 -1.27 -9.46
C VAL A 64 2.78 -2.42 -9.89
N THR A 65 1.82 -2.76 -9.02
CA THR A 65 0.64 -3.57 -9.34
C THR A 65 -0.55 -2.64 -9.42
N ALA A 66 -1.16 -2.52 -10.59
CA ALA A 66 -2.37 -1.72 -10.80
C ALA A 66 -3.60 -2.62 -10.82
N ALA A 67 -4.71 -2.14 -10.23
CA ALA A 67 -6.00 -2.80 -10.25
C ALA A 67 -7.13 -1.76 -10.36
N SER A 68 -8.25 -2.13 -10.97
CA SER A 68 -9.39 -1.23 -11.10
C SER A 68 -10.71 -1.98 -10.92
N ASP A 69 -11.71 -1.25 -10.46
CA ASP A 69 -13.10 -1.69 -10.40
C ASP A 69 -13.29 -3.05 -9.70
N LEU A 70 -12.69 -3.15 -8.52
CA LEU A 70 -12.69 -4.38 -7.72
C LEU A 70 -13.97 -4.52 -6.90
N SER A 71 -14.53 -5.73 -6.89
CA SER A 71 -15.55 -6.14 -5.93
C SER A 71 -14.96 -6.19 -4.50
N GLN A 72 -15.82 -6.33 -3.49
CA GLN A 72 -15.37 -6.45 -2.10
C GLN A 72 -14.36 -7.59 -1.91
N ALA A 73 -14.68 -8.77 -2.44
CA ALA A 73 -13.79 -9.93 -2.35
C ALA A 73 -12.45 -9.66 -3.04
N GLN A 74 -12.49 -9.16 -4.28
CA GLN A 74 -11.28 -8.86 -5.05
C GLN A 74 -10.42 -7.78 -4.39
N LEU A 75 -11.03 -6.77 -3.76
CA LEU A 75 -10.31 -5.72 -3.04
C LEU A 75 -9.54 -6.30 -1.84
N ARG A 76 -10.20 -7.15 -1.05
CA ARG A 76 -9.57 -7.86 0.08
C ARG A 76 -8.44 -8.78 -0.38
N ASP A 77 -8.68 -9.55 -1.44
CA ASP A 77 -7.69 -10.47 -2.00
C ASP A 77 -6.47 -9.73 -2.51
N LYS A 78 -6.65 -8.60 -3.22
CA LYS A 78 -5.53 -7.77 -3.72
C LYS A 78 -4.69 -7.16 -2.60
N ILE A 79 -5.30 -6.70 -1.51
CA ILE A 79 -4.58 -6.21 -0.33
C ILE A 79 -3.77 -7.36 0.32
N SER A 80 -4.38 -8.53 0.49
CA SER A 80 -3.73 -9.70 1.07
C SER A 80 -2.57 -10.21 0.20
N GLU A 81 -2.78 -10.29 -1.11
CA GLU A 81 -1.75 -10.67 -2.09
C GLU A 81 -0.57 -9.69 -2.03
N PHE A 82 -0.84 -8.39 -2.01
CA PHE A 82 0.18 -7.36 -1.91
C PHE A 82 0.98 -7.46 -0.60
N ALA A 83 0.31 -7.66 0.53
CA ALA A 83 0.99 -7.88 1.82
C ALA A 83 1.91 -9.11 1.77
N GLY A 84 1.47 -10.20 1.13
CA GLY A 84 2.31 -11.37 0.88
C GLY A 84 3.55 -11.07 0.04
N GLN A 85 3.40 -10.25 -1.02
CA GLN A 85 4.52 -9.81 -1.85
C GLN A 85 5.52 -8.97 -1.05
N VAL A 86 5.03 -8.06 -0.20
CA VAL A 86 5.86 -7.22 0.69
C VAL A 86 6.65 -8.11 1.65
N ALA A 87 5.98 -9.07 2.31
CA ALA A 87 6.62 -10.00 3.24
C ALA A 87 7.72 -10.83 2.55
N ALA A 88 7.47 -11.28 1.32
CA ALA A 88 8.46 -12.05 0.54
C ALA A 88 9.70 -11.24 0.16
N LYS A 89 9.60 -9.91 0.08
CA LYS A 89 10.74 -9.01 -0.19
C LYS A 89 11.55 -8.67 1.06
N GLY A 90 10.98 -8.84 2.24
CA GLY A 90 11.67 -8.66 3.52
C GLY A 90 11.59 -7.26 4.10
N ALA A 91 12.25 -7.10 5.26
CA ALA A 91 12.10 -5.92 6.12
C ALA A 91 12.59 -4.59 5.51
N ASP A 92 13.48 -4.61 4.52
CA ASP A 92 13.98 -3.40 3.86
C ASP A 92 13.05 -2.89 2.74
N THR A 93 11.83 -3.41 2.66
CA THR A 93 10.86 -3.03 1.64
C THR A 93 10.14 -1.73 2.00
N VAL A 94 10.00 -0.84 1.02
CA VAL A 94 9.05 0.28 1.03
C VAL A 94 7.76 -0.19 0.33
N ALA A 95 6.66 -0.19 1.06
CA ALA A 95 5.34 -0.59 0.58
C ALA A 95 4.42 0.62 0.47
N LEU A 96 3.81 0.84 -0.70
CA LEU A 96 2.85 1.91 -0.92
C LEU A 96 1.54 1.35 -1.45
N VAL A 97 0.42 1.75 -0.85
CA VAL A 97 -0.92 1.51 -1.38
C VAL A 97 -1.54 2.86 -1.72
N PHE A 98 -1.97 3.03 -2.95
CA PHE A 98 -2.77 4.16 -3.41
C PHE A 98 -4.19 3.66 -3.73
N TYR A 99 -5.18 4.39 -3.21
CA TYR A 99 -6.58 4.12 -3.52
C TYR A 99 -7.27 5.41 -3.95
N ALA A 100 -7.95 5.37 -5.09
CA ALA A 100 -8.85 6.41 -5.57
C ALA A 100 -10.25 5.83 -5.75
N GLY A 101 -11.28 6.46 -5.15
CA GLY A 101 -12.66 5.99 -5.20
C GLY A 101 -13.55 6.59 -4.12
N HIS A 102 -14.75 6.02 -3.93
CA HIS A 102 -15.59 6.38 -2.81
C HIS A 102 -15.01 5.88 -1.49
N GLY A 103 -15.06 6.75 -0.48
CA GLY A 103 -14.77 6.44 0.91
C GLY A 103 -15.78 7.13 1.81
N LEU A 104 -16.07 6.55 2.94
CA LEU A 104 -17.00 7.10 3.92
C LEU A 104 -16.56 6.76 5.34
N GLN A 105 -17.17 7.47 6.29
CA GLN A 105 -16.99 7.26 7.71
C GLN A 105 -18.34 6.92 8.34
N ILE A 106 -18.37 5.89 9.19
CA ILE A 106 -19.50 5.55 10.07
C ILE A 106 -18.94 5.35 11.48
N ASP A 107 -19.49 6.05 12.46
CA ASP A 107 -19.10 5.96 13.88
C ASP A 107 -17.58 6.08 14.12
N GLY A 108 -16.92 6.96 13.37
CA GLY A 108 -15.47 7.16 13.45
C GLY A 108 -14.62 6.16 12.68
N GLU A 109 -15.20 5.08 12.15
CA GLU A 109 -14.50 4.10 11.33
C GLU A 109 -14.56 4.46 9.85
N ASN A 110 -13.41 4.34 9.18
CA ASN A 110 -13.28 4.60 7.75
C ASN A 110 -13.50 3.33 6.92
N TYR A 111 -14.18 3.49 5.80
CA TYR A 111 -14.48 2.41 4.86
C TYR A 111 -14.15 2.82 3.44
N LEU A 112 -13.53 1.92 2.69
CA LEU A 112 -13.37 1.99 1.24
C LEU A 112 -14.52 1.26 0.56
N VAL A 113 -15.08 1.85 -0.47
CA VAL A 113 -16.29 1.36 -1.13
C VAL A 113 -15.93 0.53 -2.37
N PRO A 114 -16.24 -0.79 -2.39
CA PRO A 114 -16.08 -1.62 -3.58
C PRO A 114 -17.14 -1.28 -4.65
N ILE A 115 -16.92 -1.68 -5.91
CA ILE A 115 -17.86 -1.35 -6.99
C ILE A 115 -19.18 -2.10 -6.92
N ASP A 116 -19.25 -3.21 -6.21
CA ASP A 116 -20.41 -4.12 -6.11
C ASP A 116 -21.27 -3.87 -4.86
N VAL A 117 -20.96 -2.85 -4.07
CA VAL A 117 -21.73 -2.48 -2.87
C VAL A 117 -23.15 -2.05 -3.24
N ASP A 118 -24.14 -2.63 -2.56
CA ASP A 118 -25.57 -2.32 -2.75
C ASP A 118 -26.34 -2.41 -1.41
N PRO A 119 -26.02 -1.54 -0.42
CA PRO A 119 -26.65 -1.57 0.88
C PRO A 119 -28.11 -1.12 0.78
N LYS A 120 -29.00 -1.79 1.49
CA LYS A 120 -30.42 -1.41 1.61
C LYS A 120 -30.72 -0.65 2.90
N ARG A 121 -29.84 -0.76 3.89
CA ARG A 121 -29.87 -0.09 5.20
C ARG A 121 -28.48 0.34 5.58
N GLU A 122 -28.37 1.31 6.47
CA GLU A 122 -27.09 1.79 6.99
C GLU A 122 -26.23 0.65 7.57
N ALA A 123 -26.86 -0.27 8.31
CA ALA A 123 -26.19 -1.42 8.92
C ALA A 123 -25.56 -2.40 7.89
N ASP A 124 -25.97 -2.34 6.63
CA ASP A 124 -25.41 -3.18 5.57
C ASP A 124 -24.08 -2.62 5.04
N ILE A 125 -23.82 -1.32 5.21
CA ILE A 125 -22.62 -0.64 4.67
C ILE A 125 -21.34 -1.23 5.28
N PRO A 126 -21.18 -1.36 6.60
CA PRO A 126 -19.97 -1.96 7.19
C PRO A 126 -19.73 -3.41 6.79
N ILE A 127 -20.81 -4.13 6.40
CA ILE A 127 -20.72 -5.52 5.96
C ILE A 127 -20.23 -5.61 4.51
N GLN A 128 -20.66 -4.68 3.64
CA GLN A 128 -20.36 -4.70 2.21
C GLN A 128 -19.13 -3.84 1.82
N ALA A 129 -18.77 -2.88 2.62
CA ALA A 129 -17.57 -2.08 2.42
C ALA A 129 -16.31 -2.75 3.02
N VAL A 130 -15.14 -2.19 2.77
CA VAL A 130 -13.87 -2.68 3.34
C VAL A 130 -13.37 -1.68 4.37
N ARG A 131 -13.28 -2.11 5.63
CA ARG A 131 -12.79 -1.27 6.73
C ARG A 131 -11.33 -0.92 6.52
N LEU A 132 -10.97 0.36 6.64
CA LEU A 132 -9.61 0.85 6.46
C LEU A 132 -8.64 0.23 7.47
N ASN A 133 -9.09 0.05 8.72
CA ASN A 133 -8.26 -0.56 9.77
C ASN A 133 -7.91 -2.02 9.46
N ASP A 134 -8.77 -2.78 8.79
CA ASP A 134 -8.45 -4.16 8.35
C ASP A 134 -7.33 -4.15 7.31
N ILE A 135 -7.34 -3.17 6.39
CA ILE A 135 -6.27 -2.97 5.40
C ILE A 135 -4.95 -2.62 6.11
N LEU A 136 -4.98 -1.67 7.04
CA LEU A 136 -3.81 -1.27 7.81
C LEU A 136 -3.23 -2.43 8.60
N ASN A 137 -4.06 -3.24 9.27
CA ASN A 137 -3.64 -4.42 10.02
C ASN A 137 -3.00 -5.46 9.09
N THR A 138 -3.58 -5.69 7.92
CA THR A 138 -3.03 -6.63 6.92
C THR A 138 -1.64 -6.17 6.45
N LEU A 139 -1.49 -4.89 6.14
CA LEU A 139 -0.20 -4.33 5.72
C LEU A 139 0.83 -4.32 6.86
N THR A 140 0.39 -4.10 8.11
CA THR A 140 1.29 -4.06 9.27
C THR A 140 1.81 -5.44 9.65
N SER A 141 1.08 -6.50 9.30
CA SER A 141 1.54 -7.88 9.53
C SER A 141 2.72 -8.27 8.62
N ALA A 142 2.94 -7.56 7.51
CA ALA A 142 4.06 -7.80 6.62
C ALA A 142 5.28 -6.98 7.08
N PRO A 143 6.44 -7.61 7.36
CA PRO A 143 7.65 -6.89 7.72
C PRO A 143 8.07 -5.97 6.56
N SER A 144 8.24 -4.68 6.85
CA SER A 144 8.66 -3.68 5.89
C SER A 144 9.22 -2.45 6.59
N ARG A 145 10.16 -1.77 5.96
CA ARG A 145 10.81 -0.57 6.49
C ARG A 145 9.88 0.64 6.55
N LEU A 146 9.04 0.79 5.54
CA LEU A 146 8.10 1.91 5.45
C LEU A 146 6.82 1.45 4.77
N ARG A 147 5.68 1.87 5.32
CA ARG A 147 4.34 1.65 4.76
C ARG A 147 3.69 3.00 4.53
N ILE A 148 3.19 3.20 3.32
CA ILE A 148 2.53 4.43 2.90
C ILE A 148 1.14 4.03 2.41
N LEU A 149 0.10 4.66 2.96
CA LEU A 149 -1.26 4.55 2.46
C LEU A 149 -1.71 5.93 2.01
N MET A 150 -2.00 6.06 0.71
CA MET A 150 -2.46 7.31 0.10
C MET A 150 -3.91 7.12 -0.36
N LEU A 151 -4.79 7.98 0.14
CA LEU A 151 -6.22 7.89 -0.13
C LEU A 151 -6.70 9.15 -0.87
N ALA A 152 -7.13 8.99 -2.11
CA ALA A 152 -7.85 9.99 -2.91
C ALA A 152 -9.34 9.63 -2.91
N ALA A 153 -9.96 9.70 -1.72
CA ALA A 153 -11.36 9.34 -1.53
C ALA A 153 -12.25 10.58 -1.55
N CYS A 154 -13.40 10.47 -2.23
CA CYS A 154 -14.40 11.53 -2.27
C CYS A 154 -14.93 11.85 -0.88
N ARG A 155 -15.21 13.14 -0.62
CA ARG A 155 -15.82 13.59 0.64
C ARG A 155 -17.33 13.45 0.69
N ASN A 156 -17.97 13.06 -0.42
CA ASN A 156 -19.41 12.92 -0.48
C ASN A 156 -19.81 11.50 -0.07
N ASN A 157 -20.75 11.40 0.87
CA ASN A 157 -21.37 10.14 1.24
C ASN A 157 -22.20 9.60 0.06
N PRO A 158 -21.81 8.47 -0.56
CA PRO A 158 -22.57 7.92 -1.70
C PRO A 158 -23.89 7.27 -1.28
N PHE A 159 -24.14 7.13 0.04
CA PHE A 159 -25.34 6.51 0.63
C PHE A 159 -26.20 7.48 1.44
N GLY A 160 -26.20 8.76 1.06
CA GLY A 160 -26.88 9.83 1.80
C GLY A 160 -28.37 9.59 2.04
N ASP A 161 -29.03 8.80 1.17
CA ASP A 161 -30.46 8.48 1.31
C ASP A 161 -30.74 7.47 2.42
N ILE A 162 -29.80 6.58 2.73
CA ILE A 162 -29.97 5.49 3.71
C ILE A 162 -29.11 5.64 4.96
N SER A 163 -28.10 6.51 4.93
CA SER A 163 -27.19 6.76 6.06
C SER A 163 -27.01 8.26 6.28
N LYS A 164 -27.60 8.77 7.38
CA LYS A 164 -27.44 10.14 7.83
C LYS A 164 -26.28 10.29 8.82
N SER A 165 -25.83 9.20 9.42
CA SER A 165 -24.69 9.15 10.35
C SER A 165 -23.35 9.07 9.63
N ALA A 166 -23.33 8.61 8.37
CA ALA A 166 -22.11 8.58 7.57
C ALA A 166 -21.65 10.01 7.28
N GLY A 167 -20.54 10.40 7.89
CA GLY A 167 -19.85 11.63 7.59
C GLY A 167 -19.27 11.64 6.17
N GLY A 168 -19.30 12.80 5.52
CA GLY A 168 -18.58 12.97 4.26
C GLY A 168 -17.06 13.00 4.50
N GLY A 169 -16.31 12.20 3.77
CA GLY A 169 -14.86 12.09 3.88
C GLY A 169 -14.40 11.00 4.84
N LEU A 170 -13.08 10.93 5.01
CA LEU A 170 -12.46 10.00 5.93
C LEU A 170 -12.16 10.69 7.27
N ALA A 171 -12.33 9.98 8.38
CA ALA A 171 -11.87 10.41 9.70
C ALA A 171 -10.34 10.43 9.75
N LEU A 172 -9.81 11.25 10.67
CA LEU A 172 -8.39 11.17 11.01
C LEU A 172 -8.08 9.76 11.53
N VAL A 173 -7.06 9.16 10.96
CA VAL A 173 -6.51 7.89 11.44
C VAL A 173 -5.28 8.23 12.27
N ASP A 174 -5.35 8.05 13.59
CA ASP A 174 -4.17 8.07 14.45
C ASP A 174 -3.38 6.79 14.21
N ALA A 175 -2.46 6.87 13.27
CA ALA A 175 -1.51 5.79 13.03
C ALA A 175 -0.30 5.95 13.96
N THR A 176 -0.44 5.62 15.22
CA THR A 176 0.70 5.32 16.08
C THR A 176 1.27 3.97 15.66
N PHE A 177 2.11 3.98 14.63
CA PHE A 177 2.91 2.81 14.28
C PHE A 177 3.99 2.68 15.36
N GLY A 178 3.86 1.66 16.21
CA GLY A 178 4.91 1.31 17.16
C GLY A 178 6.24 1.20 16.43
N ALA A 179 7.20 2.01 16.85
CA ALA A 179 8.60 1.73 16.56
C ALA A 179 8.96 0.37 17.18
N PRO A 180 9.82 -0.41 16.52
CA PRO A 180 10.33 -1.67 17.08
C PRO A 180 11.09 -1.46 18.37
#